data_5254195f3133db5f56bfab08c1534c1f
#
_entry.id   5254195f3133db5f56bfab08c1534c1f
#
_cell.length_a   1.000
_cell.length_b   1.000
_cell.length_c   1.000
_cell.angle_alpha   90.00
_cell.angle_beta   90.00
_cell.angle_gamma   90.00
#
_symmetry.space_group_name_H-M   'P 1'
#
loop_
_entity.id
_entity.type
_entity.pdbx_description
1 polymer ?
#
loop_
_entity_poly.entity_id
_entity_poly.type
_entity_poly.pdbx_seq_one_letter_code
_entity_poly.pdbx_strand_id
1 'polypeptide(L)'
;MFLISGRVAAQSVTVEAKIDSLQILIGEQAKIQLQVAMDAKQRAVFPVYSDTLISGVEVIETAKPDTQYLNDRQRLLITQEYTVTSFDSALYYLPPMVVTVDNKEYKSRALALKVYSMPVDTLHPEMFFGQKAVMKAPFAWEDWYGLISCSFLALPLLGLLIYLIVRIRDNKPIIRKIKVEPKLPPHQAAMKEIERIKTEKIW
;
A
#
# COMPACT_ATOMS: atom_id res chain seq x y z
N MET A 1 38.47 5.05 54.19
CA MET A 1 38.90 4.43 52.92
C MET A 1 37.67 4.20 52.08
N PHE A 2 37.35 5.15 51.19
CA PHE A 2 36.14 5.10 50.35
C PHE A 2 36.49 4.35 49.06
N LEU A 3 35.95 3.16 48.87
CA LEU A 3 36.04 2.42 47.63
C LEU A 3 34.99 3.00 46.68
N ILE A 4 35.42 3.82 45.72
CA ILE A 4 34.59 4.25 44.57
C ILE A 4 34.50 3.05 43.61
N SER A 5 33.40 2.30 43.72
CA SER A 5 33.04 1.29 42.77
C SER A 5 32.56 1.99 41.48
N GLY A 6 33.49 2.27 40.57
CA GLY A 6 33.18 2.74 39.23
C GLY A 6 32.43 1.65 38.48
N ARG A 7 31.13 1.82 38.25
CA ARG A 7 30.39 1.02 37.27
C ARG A 7 30.91 1.38 35.88
N VAL A 8 31.80 0.58 35.36
CA VAL A 8 32.11 0.59 33.91
C VAL A 8 30.88 0.04 33.22
N ALA A 9 29.99 0.92 32.77
CA ALA A 9 28.96 0.57 31.84
C ALA A 9 29.68 0.24 30.51
N ALA A 10 29.89 -1.02 30.25
CA ALA A 10 30.33 -1.48 28.95
C ALA A 10 29.20 -1.18 27.96
N GLN A 11 29.32 -0.05 27.29
CA GLN A 11 28.45 0.31 26.13
C GLN A 11 28.81 -0.63 25.01
N SER A 12 28.17 -1.80 24.98
CA SER A 12 28.47 -2.83 24.00
C SER A 12 27.73 -2.51 22.69
N VAL A 13 28.51 -2.14 21.69
CA VAL A 13 28.01 -2.17 20.29
C VAL A 13 27.79 -3.64 19.93
N THR A 14 26.60 -3.94 19.46
CA THR A 14 26.24 -5.29 19.00
C THR A 14 25.91 -5.24 17.52
N VAL A 15 26.53 -6.12 16.74
CA VAL A 15 26.28 -6.27 15.32
C VAL A 15 25.76 -7.68 15.05
N GLU A 16 24.58 -7.76 14.46
CA GLU A 16 23.92 -9.03 14.14
C GLU A 16 23.50 -9.03 12.68
N ALA A 17 23.80 -10.13 11.97
CA ALA A 17 23.31 -10.37 10.62
C ALA A 17 22.32 -11.53 10.64
N LYS A 18 21.19 -11.36 9.96
CA LYS A 18 20.14 -12.36 9.79
C LYS A 18 19.79 -12.47 8.31
N ILE A 19 19.44 -13.66 7.88
CA ILE A 19 18.91 -13.92 6.55
C ILE A 19 17.50 -14.48 6.69
N ASP A 20 16.59 -14.05 5.83
CA ASP A 20 15.18 -14.48 5.85
C ASP A 20 15.02 -15.94 5.41
N SER A 21 15.82 -16.37 4.44
CA SER A 21 15.78 -17.72 3.89
C SER A 21 17.20 -18.31 3.79
N LEU A 22 17.40 -19.45 4.45
CA LEU A 22 18.68 -20.19 4.35
C LEU A 22 18.81 -20.96 3.02
N GLN A 23 17.72 -21.11 2.29
CA GLN A 23 17.62 -21.91 1.06
C GLN A 23 16.79 -21.16 0.05
N ILE A 24 17.31 -21.01 -1.15
CA ILE A 24 16.62 -20.37 -2.28
C ILE A 24 16.82 -21.21 -3.54
N LEU A 25 15.96 -21.00 -4.53
CA LEU A 25 16.16 -21.51 -5.89
C LEU A 25 17.07 -20.57 -6.68
N ILE A 26 17.67 -21.07 -7.75
CA ILE A 26 18.45 -20.26 -8.69
C ILE A 26 17.59 -19.08 -9.18
N GLY A 27 18.14 -17.85 -9.04
CA GLY A 27 17.48 -16.61 -9.42
C GLY A 27 16.42 -16.11 -8.44
N GLU A 28 16.16 -16.83 -7.35
CA GLU A 28 15.31 -16.37 -6.25
C GLU A 28 16.07 -15.37 -5.37
N GLN A 29 15.36 -14.50 -4.70
CA GLN A 29 15.93 -13.45 -3.86
C GLN A 29 15.86 -13.84 -2.40
N ALA A 30 16.92 -13.53 -1.64
CA ALA A 30 16.94 -13.58 -0.19
C ALA A 30 17.30 -12.21 0.39
N LYS A 31 16.80 -11.90 1.58
CA LYS A 31 17.06 -10.64 2.26
C LYS A 31 17.97 -10.85 3.46
N ILE A 32 19.07 -10.13 3.47
CA ILE A 32 20.01 -10.10 4.59
C ILE A 32 19.78 -8.81 5.36
N GLN A 33 19.42 -8.91 6.63
CA GLN A 33 19.26 -7.80 7.54
C GLN A 33 20.49 -7.69 8.44
N LEU A 34 21.21 -6.59 8.32
CA LEU A 34 22.35 -6.25 9.17
C LEU A 34 21.89 -5.23 10.21
N GLN A 35 21.85 -5.64 11.48
CA GLN A 35 21.39 -4.84 12.59
C GLN A 35 22.56 -4.40 13.46
N VAL A 36 22.57 -3.13 13.81
CA VAL A 36 23.59 -2.54 14.70
C VAL A 36 22.89 -1.84 15.85
N ALA A 37 23.12 -2.34 17.06
CA ALA A 37 22.67 -1.68 18.27
C ALA A 37 23.84 -0.96 18.94
N MET A 38 23.73 0.34 19.10
CA MET A 38 24.79 1.21 19.62
C MET A 38 24.22 2.33 20.50
N ASP A 39 25.08 3.15 21.08
CA ASP A 39 24.67 4.37 21.77
C ASP A 39 24.15 5.41 20.75
N ALA A 40 23.14 6.20 21.12
CA ALA A 40 22.53 7.19 20.24
C ALA A 40 23.49 8.32 19.78
N LYS A 41 24.62 8.50 20.43
CA LYS A 41 25.64 9.47 20.07
C LYS A 41 26.68 8.95 19.10
N GLN A 42 26.72 7.66 18.86
CA GLN A 42 27.68 7.02 17.98
C GLN A 42 27.22 7.05 16.52
N ARG A 43 28.17 6.90 15.59
CA ARG A 43 27.90 6.83 14.15
C ARG A 43 28.34 5.48 13.59
N ALA A 44 27.43 4.80 12.92
CA ALA A 44 27.73 3.57 12.20
C ALA A 44 27.90 3.83 10.71
N VAL A 45 28.88 3.16 10.11
CA VAL A 45 29.08 3.11 8.67
C VAL A 45 28.92 1.67 8.25
N PHE A 46 27.92 1.43 7.43
CA PHE A 46 27.61 0.10 6.88
C PHE A 46 28.46 -0.19 5.64
N PRO A 47 28.76 -1.46 5.38
CA PRO A 47 29.45 -1.83 4.16
C PRO A 47 28.57 -1.55 2.94
N VAL A 48 29.18 -1.01 1.89
CA VAL A 48 28.53 -0.76 0.61
C VAL A 48 29.01 -1.82 -0.37
N TYR A 49 28.08 -2.58 -0.91
CA TYR A 49 28.35 -3.56 -1.97
C TYR A 49 27.79 -3.01 -3.28
N SER A 50 28.63 -2.93 -4.31
CA SER A 50 28.21 -2.40 -5.62
C SER A 50 27.37 -3.42 -6.38
N ASP A 51 27.89 -4.64 -6.54
CA ASP A 51 27.24 -5.68 -7.36
C ASP A 51 27.31 -7.05 -6.69
N THR A 52 28.39 -7.35 -5.95
CA THR A 52 28.68 -8.69 -5.46
C THR A 52 28.98 -8.68 -3.99
N LEU A 53 28.37 -9.57 -3.22
CA LEU A 53 28.69 -9.80 -1.81
C LEU A 53 29.92 -10.71 -1.68
N ILE A 54 29.88 -11.83 -2.40
CA ILE A 54 30.96 -12.81 -2.60
C ILE A 54 30.83 -13.38 -4.01
N SER A 55 31.88 -14.10 -4.49
CA SER A 55 31.80 -14.79 -5.77
C SER A 55 30.59 -15.73 -5.84
N GLY A 56 29.69 -15.52 -6.79
CA GLY A 56 28.47 -16.30 -7.00
C GLY A 56 27.23 -15.79 -6.22
N VAL A 57 27.35 -14.76 -5.39
CA VAL A 57 26.20 -14.12 -4.72
C VAL A 57 26.20 -12.63 -5.05
N GLU A 58 25.19 -12.21 -5.80
CA GLU A 58 25.03 -10.84 -6.26
C GLU A 58 24.09 -10.04 -5.34
N VAL A 59 24.37 -8.74 -5.19
CA VAL A 59 23.53 -7.80 -4.47
C VAL A 59 22.68 -7.04 -5.47
N ILE A 60 21.36 -7.26 -5.43
CA ILE A 60 20.42 -6.62 -6.34
C ILE A 60 20.09 -5.21 -5.85
N GLU A 61 19.87 -5.08 -4.54
CA GLU A 61 19.41 -3.84 -3.95
C GLU A 61 19.94 -3.70 -2.53
N THR A 62 20.27 -2.45 -2.18
CA THR A 62 20.60 -2.05 -0.81
C THR A 62 19.54 -1.04 -0.37
N ALA A 63 18.66 -1.43 0.54
CA ALA A 63 17.63 -0.55 1.08
C ALA A 63 18.23 0.59 1.90
N LYS A 64 17.51 1.66 2.11
CA LYS A 64 17.93 2.74 3.03
C LYS A 64 17.94 2.22 4.47
N PRO A 65 18.93 2.63 5.29
CA PRO A 65 18.98 2.22 6.70
C PRO A 65 17.73 2.70 7.44
N ASP A 66 17.05 1.78 8.12
CA ASP A 66 16.00 2.12 9.08
C ASP A 66 16.60 2.32 10.47
N THR A 67 16.15 3.37 11.15
CA THR A 67 16.71 3.81 12.42
C THR A 67 15.64 3.87 13.49
N GLN A 68 15.81 3.09 14.54
CA GLN A 68 14.88 3.02 15.67
C GLN A 68 15.58 3.40 16.98
N TYR A 69 14.93 4.27 17.76
CA TYR A 69 15.43 4.64 19.08
C TYR A 69 14.89 3.68 20.15
N LEU A 70 15.79 3.19 20.99
CA LEU A 70 15.49 2.30 22.11
C LEU A 70 15.83 3.00 23.42
N ASN A 71 15.20 2.55 24.52
CA ASN A 71 15.49 3.00 25.90
C ASN A 71 15.52 4.54 26.04
N ASP A 72 14.38 5.20 25.85
CA ASP A 72 14.22 6.64 25.97
C ASP A 72 15.26 7.46 25.17
N ARG A 73 15.56 7.01 23.95
CA ARG A 73 16.54 7.59 23.03
C ARG A 73 18.00 7.49 23.47
N GLN A 74 18.31 6.61 24.40
CA GLN A 74 19.71 6.39 24.83
C GLN A 74 20.44 5.42 23.89
N ARG A 75 19.71 4.52 23.24
CA ARG A 75 20.27 3.56 22.28
C ARG A 75 19.62 3.70 20.91
N LEU A 76 20.40 3.37 19.90
CA LEU A 76 20.02 3.41 18.49
C LEU A 76 20.14 1.99 17.92
N LEU A 77 19.09 1.52 17.26
CA LEU A 77 19.09 0.32 16.45
C LEU A 77 18.97 0.73 15.00
N ILE A 78 20.00 0.44 14.20
CA ILE A 78 19.97 0.70 12.76
C ILE A 78 19.92 -0.64 12.05
N THR A 79 18.97 -0.80 11.15
CA THR A 79 18.80 -1.99 10.31
C THR A 79 19.05 -1.63 8.86
N GLN A 80 20.02 -2.31 8.25
CA GLN A 80 20.32 -2.21 6.82
C GLN A 80 19.92 -3.52 6.15
N GLU A 81 19.12 -3.45 5.09
CA GLU A 81 18.68 -4.61 4.33
C GLU A 81 19.41 -4.68 2.98
N TYR A 82 19.89 -5.88 2.64
CA TYR A 82 20.52 -6.21 1.36
C TYR A 82 19.71 -7.32 0.72
N THR A 83 19.23 -7.10 -0.49
CA THR A 83 18.58 -8.13 -1.30
C THR A 83 19.63 -8.80 -2.18
N VAL A 84 19.80 -10.10 -2.01
CA VAL A 84 20.81 -10.90 -2.71
C VAL A 84 20.17 -12.00 -3.56
N THR A 85 20.87 -12.41 -4.61
CA THR A 85 20.49 -13.55 -5.45
C THR A 85 21.72 -14.34 -5.84
N SER A 86 21.50 -15.55 -6.37
CA SER A 86 22.55 -16.36 -6.99
C SER A 86 21.99 -17.13 -8.17
N PHE A 87 22.80 -17.26 -9.20
CA PHE A 87 22.47 -18.00 -10.42
C PHE A 87 23.16 -19.36 -10.50
N ASP A 88 23.99 -19.71 -9.52
CA ASP A 88 24.68 -20.98 -9.44
C ASP A 88 24.17 -21.81 -8.26
N SER A 89 23.93 -23.10 -8.50
CA SER A 89 23.53 -24.06 -7.46
C SER A 89 24.73 -24.47 -6.62
N ALA A 90 24.84 -23.84 -5.43
CA ALA A 90 25.94 -24.09 -4.50
C ALA A 90 25.55 -23.81 -3.05
N LEU A 91 26.41 -24.20 -2.12
CA LEU A 91 26.36 -23.77 -0.74
C LEU A 91 27.36 -22.63 -0.54
N TYR A 92 26.86 -21.44 -0.31
CA TYR A 92 27.66 -20.25 -0.09
C TYR A 92 27.87 -19.98 1.40
N TYR A 93 29.12 -19.76 1.77
CA TYR A 93 29.47 -19.25 3.08
C TYR A 93 29.61 -17.72 2.98
N LEU A 94 28.73 -17.01 3.63
CA LEU A 94 28.75 -15.56 3.69
C LEU A 94 29.61 -15.12 4.86
N PRO A 95 30.75 -14.45 4.61
CA PRO A 95 31.66 -14.06 5.67
C PRO A 95 31.00 -13.04 6.60
N PRO A 96 31.53 -12.87 7.82
CA PRO A 96 31.06 -11.85 8.75
C PRO A 96 31.08 -10.47 8.08
N MET A 97 29.95 -9.77 8.11
CA MET A 97 29.83 -8.39 7.61
C MET A 97 30.47 -7.45 8.63
N VAL A 98 31.27 -6.50 8.15
CA VAL A 98 32.01 -5.55 8.98
C VAL A 98 31.29 -4.21 8.98
N VAL A 99 30.95 -3.73 10.16
CA VAL A 99 30.39 -2.39 10.39
C VAL A 99 31.39 -1.56 11.18
N THR A 100 31.63 -0.35 10.76
CA THR A 100 32.51 0.58 11.49
C THR A 100 31.66 1.49 12.36
N VAL A 101 31.88 1.47 13.69
CA VAL A 101 31.23 2.38 14.63
C VAL A 101 32.34 3.19 15.33
N ASP A 102 32.30 4.52 15.21
CA ASP A 102 33.29 5.45 15.76
C ASP A 102 34.74 5.00 15.48
N ASN A 103 35.04 4.67 14.22
CA ASN A 103 36.35 4.20 13.73
C ASN A 103 36.81 2.86 14.30
N LYS A 104 35.91 2.09 14.94
CA LYS A 104 36.17 0.69 15.36
C LYS A 104 35.36 -0.27 14.54
N GLU A 105 35.97 -1.34 14.12
CA GLU A 105 35.33 -2.41 13.34
C GLU A 105 34.62 -3.42 14.25
N TYR A 106 33.38 -3.70 13.93
CA TYR A 106 32.58 -4.74 14.55
C TYR A 106 32.11 -5.72 13.48
N LYS A 107 32.16 -7.00 13.79
CA LYS A 107 31.83 -8.07 12.85
C LYS A 107 30.55 -8.76 13.27
N SER A 108 29.68 -9.03 12.30
CA SER A 108 28.53 -9.88 12.50
C SER A 108 28.91 -11.35 12.60
N ARG A 109 27.92 -12.21 12.82
CA ARG A 109 28.09 -13.65 12.60
C ARG A 109 28.12 -13.94 11.11
N ALA A 110 28.83 -15.01 10.75
CA ALA A 110 28.78 -15.56 9.39
C ALA A 110 27.40 -16.17 9.13
N LEU A 111 26.98 -16.14 7.88
CA LEU A 111 25.75 -16.74 7.41
C LEU A 111 26.05 -17.82 6.37
N ALA A 112 25.05 -18.63 6.07
CA ALA A 112 25.15 -19.61 4.97
C ALA A 112 23.88 -19.48 4.11
N LEU A 113 24.07 -19.59 2.81
CA LEU A 113 22.99 -19.59 1.82
C LEU A 113 23.15 -20.79 0.91
N LYS A 114 22.14 -21.65 0.86
CA LYS A 114 22.12 -22.78 -0.05
C LYS A 114 21.20 -22.49 -1.23
N VAL A 115 21.76 -22.62 -2.41
CA VAL A 115 21.05 -22.38 -3.66
C VAL A 115 20.82 -23.72 -4.36
N TYR A 116 19.57 -23.98 -4.71
CA TYR A 116 19.17 -25.21 -5.39
C TYR A 116 18.78 -24.91 -6.84
N SER A 117 19.14 -25.84 -7.71
CA SER A 117 18.57 -25.89 -9.05
C SER A 117 17.15 -26.41 -8.98
N MET A 118 16.28 -25.93 -9.85
CA MET A 118 14.95 -26.49 -10.01
C MET A 118 15.05 -27.96 -10.44
N PRO A 119 14.38 -28.92 -9.79
CA PRO A 119 14.38 -30.28 -10.22
C PRO A 119 13.71 -30.39 -11.61
N VAL A 120 14.47 -30.83 -12.59
CA VAL A 120 13.96 -31.07 -13.93
C VAL A 120 13.79 -32.57 -14.09
N ASP A 121 12.58 -33.00 -14.47
CA ASP A 121 12.36 -34.40 -14.84
C ASP A 121 13.01 -34.69 -16.20
N THR A 122 14.15 -35.32 -16.16
CA THR A 122 14.91 -35.73 -17.35
C THR A 122 14.44 -37.05 -17.93
N LEU A 123 13.57 -37.80 -17.20
CA LEU A 123 13.06 -39.09 -17.64
C LEU A 123 11.89 -38.96 -18.60
N HIS A 124 11.14 -37.86 -18.50
CA HIS A 124 9.98 -37.57 -19.34
C HIS A 124 10.14 -36.19 -20.01
N PRO A 125 11.08 -36.06 -20.96
CA PRO A 125 11.36 -34.76 -21.60
C PRO A 125 10.17 -34.20 -22.41
N GLU A 126 9.17 -35.03 -22.74
CA GLU A 126 7.92 -34.63 -23.40
C GLU A 126 6.90 -34.02 -22.47
N MET A 127 7.04 -34.20 -21.15
CA MET A 127 6.14 -33.62 -20.14
C MET A 127 6.60 -32.21 -19.74
N PHE A 128 6.56 -31.30 -20.67
CA PHE A 128 6.76 -29.89 -20.33
C PHE A 128 5.56 -29.40 -19.51
N PHE A 129 5.85 -28.71 -18.41
CA PHE A 129 4.81 -27.94 -17.75
C PHE A 129 4.21 -26.95 -18.77
N GLY A 130 2.91 -27.03 -18.99
CA GLY A 130 2.21 -26.11 -19.89
C GLY A 130 2.45 -24.66 -19.49
N GLN A 131 2.09 -23.74 -20.38
CA GLN A 131 2.19 -22.31 -20.11
C GLN A 131 1.66 -22.00 -18.71
N LYS A 132 2.43 -21.26 -17.91
CA LYS A 132 1.95 -20.75 -16.63
C LYS A 132 0.65 -19.99 -16.87
N ALA A 133 -0.38 -20.38 -16.14
CA ALA A 133 -1.67 -19.67 -16.21
C ALA A 133 -1.43 -18.19 -15.93
N VAL A 134 -2.06 -17.34 -16.73
CA VAL A 134 -2.05 -15.90 -16.48
C VAL A 134 -2.52 -15.66 -15.04
N MET A 135 -1.75 -14.94 -14.29
CA MET A 135 -2.10 -14.57 -12.91
C MET A 135 -3.44 -13.83 -12.94
N LYS A 136 -4.48 -14.46 -12.35
CA LYS A 136 -5.77 -13.81 -12.23
C LYS A 136 -5.62 -12.67 -11.23
N ALA A 137 -5.85 -11.45 -11.68
CA ALA A 137 -5.90 -10.31 -10.78
C ALA A 137 -6.94 -10.57 -9.68
N PRO A 138 -6.64 -10.29 -8.41
CA PRO A 138 -7.63 -10.40 -7.36
C PRO A 138 -8.81 -9.47 -7.68
N PHE A 139 -10.02 -9.90 -7.33
CA PHE A 139 -11.22 -9.10 -7.51
C PHE A 139 -11.12 -7.86 -6.60
N ALA A 140 -11.04 -6.68 -7.19
CA ALA A 140 -11.06 -5.41 -6.48
C ALA A 140 -12.42 -4.73 -6.71
N TRP A 141 -13.11 -4.35 -5.63
CA TRP A 141 -14.36 -3.59 -5.70
C TRP A 141 -14.18 -2.21 -6.35
N GLU A 142 -12.99 -1.67 -6.22
CA GLU A 142 -12.61 -0.36 -6.77
C GLU A 142 -12.77 -0.30 -8.29
N ASP A 143 -12.47 -1.39 -8.99
CA ASP A 143 -12.60 -1.48 -10.44
C ASP A 143 -14.07 -1.41 -10.91
N TRP A 144 -15.01 -1.76 -10.03
CA TRP A 144 -16.44 -1.82 -10.34
C TRP A 144 -17.19 -0.55 -10.00
N TYR A 145 -16.65 0.33 -9.15
CA TYR A 145 -17.33 1.58 -8.76
C TYR A 145 -17.70 2.45 -9.96
N GLY A 146 -16.83 2.55 -10.94
CA GLY A 146 -17.09 3.29 -12.17
C GLY A 146 -18.27 2.71 -12.95
N LEU A 147 -18.32 1.41 -13.16
CA LEU A 147 -19.40 0.71 -13.85
C LEU A 147 -20.71 0.81 -13.10
N ILE A 148 -20.70 0.61 -11.81
CA ILE A 148 -21.89 0.69 -10.95
C ILE A 148 -22.44 2.11 -10.94
N SER A 149 -21.61 3.13 -10.77
CA SER A 149 -22.05 4.54 -10.78
C SER A 149 -22.60 4.96 -12.13
N CYS A 150 -21.99 4.56 -13.24
CA CYS A 150 -22.52 4.78 -14.58
C CYS A 150 -23.89 4.09 -14.78
N SER A 151 -24.06 2.87 -14.27
CA SER A 151 -25.34 2.16 -14.35
C SER A 151 -26.45 2.86 -13.58
N PHE A 152 -26.15 3.34 -12.35
CA PHE A 152 -27.10 4.11 -11.56
C PHE A 152 -27.51 5.44 -12.21
N LEU A 153 -26.62 6.04 -12.99
CA LEU A 153 -26.92 7.27 -13.72
C LEU A 153 -27.67 6.99 -15.04
N ALA A 154 -27.28 5.94 -15.75
CA ALA A 154 -27.86 5.59 -17.05
C ALA A 154 -29.33 5.12 -16.97
N LEU A 155 -29.68 4.35 -15.95
CA LEU A 155 -31.04 3.83 -15.73
C LEU A 155 -32.10 4.95 -15.61
N PRO A 156 -31.96 5.96 -14.72
CA PRO A 156 -32.93 7.04 -14.63
C PRO A 156 -32.92 7.92 -15.88
N LEU A 157 -31.78 8.11 -16.53
CA LEU A 157 -31.68 8.87 -17.78
C LEU A 157 -32.47 8.17 -18.91
N LEU A 158 -32.32 6.86 -19.03
CA LEU A 158 -33.10 6.03 -19.98
C LEU A 158 -34.59 6.10 -19.68
N GLY A 159 -34.96 5.98 -18.39
CA GLY A 159 -36.35 6.13 -17.94
C GLY A 159 -36.95 7.49 -18.30
N LEU A 160 -36.17 8.57 -18.07
CA LEU A 160 -36.58 9.92 -18.45
C LEU A 160 -36.76 10.05 -19.99
N LEU A 161 -35.83 9.48 -20.75
CA LEU A 161 -35.90 9.51 -22.23
C LEU A 161 -37.14 8.77 -22.73
N ILE A 162 -37.41 7.56 -22.21
CA ILE A 162 -38.62 6.81 -22.55
C ILE A 162 -39.87 7.60 -22.15
N TYR A 163 -39.91 8.18 -20.97
CA TYR A 163 -41.01 9.04 -20.52
C TYR A 163 -41.24 10.23 -21.44
N LEU A 164 -40.19 10.90 -21.89
CA LEU A 164 -40.29 12.02 -22.84
C LEU A 164 -40.81 11.56 -24.17
N ILE A 165 -40.31 10.43 -24.73
CA ILE A 165 -40.75 9.89 -26.02
C ILE A 165 -42.24 9.53 -25.96
N VAL A 166 -42.71 8.80 -24.95
CA VAL A 166 -44.12 8.44 -24.77
C VAL A 166 -44.99 9.69 -24.66
N ARG A 167 -44.52 10.69 -23.88
CA ARG A 167 -45.27 11.93 -23.68
C ARG A 167 -45.39 12.80 -24.92
N ILE A 168 -44.33 12.86 -25.72
CA ILE A 168 -44.37 13.56 -27.01
C ILE A 168 -45.30 12.82 -27.97
N ARG A 169 -45.24 11.50 -28.03
CA ARG A 169 -46.11 10.67 -28.86
C ARG A 169 -47.58 10.83 -28.47
N ASP A 170 -47.90 10.96 -27.18
CA ASP A 170 -49.27 11.18 -26.69
C ASP A 170 -49.74 12.64 -26.79
N ASN A 171 -48.95 13.55 -27.39
CA ASN A 171 -49.25 15.01 -27.48
C ASN A 171 -49.57 15.66 -26.13
N LYS A 172 -49.06 15.14 -25.04
CA LYS A 172 -49.27 15.71 -23.68
C LYS A 172 -48.24 16.78 -23.37
N PRO A 173 -48.66 17.95 -22.82
CA PRO A 173 -47.70 19.00 -22.52
C PRO A 173 -46.69 18.54 -21.45
N ILE A 174 -45.41 18.82 -21.69
CA ILE A 174 -44.28 18.40 -20.83
C ILE A 174 -44.35 19.10 -19.46
N ILE A 175 -44.84 20.34 -19.45
CA ILE A 175 -45.04 21.13 -18.25
C ILE A 175 -46.53 21.35 -18.08
N ARG A 176 -47.11 20.94 -16.95
CA ARG A 176 -48.48 21.31 -16.60
C ARG A 176 -48.49 22.82 -16.37
N LYS A 177 -49.15 23.58 -17.27
CA LYS A 177 -49.44 24.99 -16.98
C LYS A 177 -50.33 25.01 -15.77
N ILE A 178 -49.88 25.61 -14.68
CA ILE A 178 -50.70 25.90 -13.50
C ILE A 178 -51.77 26.83 -14.04
N LYS A 179 -53.03 26.38 -13.99
CA LYS A 179 -54.18 27.26 -14.27
C LYS A 179 -54.18 28.32 -13.17
N VAL A 180 -53.57 29.45 -13.43
CA VAL A 180 -53.77 30.63 -12.56
C VAL A 180 -55.19 31.07 -12.84
N GLU A 181 -56.08 30.88 -11.87
CA GLU A 181 -57.41 31.44 -11.95
C GLU A 181 -57.27 32.96 -12.13
N PRO A 182 -57.95 33.54 -13.14
CA PRO A 182 -57.86 34.98 -13.37
C PRO A 182 -58.37 35.65 -12.09
N LYS A 183 -57.51 36.37 -11.41
CA LYS A 183 -57.91 37.20 -10.27
C LYS A 183 -58.97 38.18 -10.78
N LEU A 184 -60.16 38.14 -10.25
CA LEU A 184 -61.20 39.11 -10.57
C LEU A 184 -60.61 40.51 -10.48
N PRO A 185 -61.02 41.41 -11.40
CA PRO A 185 -60.61 42.82 -11.31
C PRO A 185 -60.93 43.36 -9.91
N PRO A 186 -60.09 44.21 -9.33
CA PRO A 186 -60.22 44.64 -7.93
C PRO A 186 -61.63 45.21 -7.59
N HIS A 187 -62.30 45.88 -8.53
CA HIS A 187 -63.66 46.45 -8.31
C HIS A 187 -64.73 45.35 -8.20
N GLN A 188 -64.59 44.24 -8.97
CA GLN A 188 -65.53 43.13 -8.87
C GLN A 188 -65.37 42.30 -7.62
N ALA A 189 -64.10 42.16 -7.18
CA ALA A 189 -63.76 41.48 -5.91
C ALA A 189 -64.36 42.30 -4.72
N ALA A 190 -64.22 43.63 -4.73
CA ALA A 190 -64.78 44.51 -3.73
C ALA A 190 -66.34 44.50 -3.71
N MET A 191 -66.97 44.54 -4.88
CA MET A 191 -68.45 44.44 -4.96
C MET A 191 -68.99 43.13 -4.41
N LYS A 192 -68.29 41.99 -4.71
CA LYS A 192 -68.66 40.68 -4.25
C LYS A 192 -68.47 40.55 -2.71
N GLU A 193 -67.48 41.18 -2.15
CA GLU A 193 -67.27 41.24 -0.72
C GLU A 193 -68.32 42.12 -0.02
N ILE A 194 -68.67 43.25 -0.61
CA ILE A 194 -69.76 44.12 -0.12
C ILE A 194 -71.12 43.40 -0.13
N GLU A 195 -71.38 42.66 -1.22
CA GLU A 195 -72.61 41.88 -1.38
C GLU A 195 -72.69 40.74 -0.32
N ARG A 196 -71.55 40.09 -0.08
CA ARG A 196 -71.42 39.08 0.99
C ARG A 196 -71.70 39.66 2.37
N ILE A 197 -71.10 40.82 2.74
CA ILE A 197 -71.32 41.51 4.00
C ILE A 197 -72.76 41.90 4.13
N LYS A 198 -73.46 42.36 3.07
CA LYS A 198 -74.84 42.69 3.05
C LYS A 198 -75.77 41.50 3.24
N THR A 199 -75.40 40.32 2.67
CA THR A 199 -76.19 39.07 2.87
C THR A 199 -75.97 38.43 4.23
N GLU A 200 -74.77 38.51 4.76
CA GLU A 200 -74.46 37.94 6.08
C GLU A 200 -74.86 38.83 7.24
N LYS A 201 -75.43 40.06 7.01
CA LYS A 201 -75.89 40.99 8.02
C LYS A 201 -74.92 41.15 9.21
N ILE A 202 -73.65 41.35 8.95
CA ILE A 202 -72.57 41.47 9.95
C ILE A 202 -72.51 42.91 10.51
N TRP A 203 -73.63 43.66 10.53
CA TRP A 203 -73.70 45.01 11.05
C TRP A 203 -75.01 45.19 11.89
#